data_efd0d3a936c6c7184d34875421899c13
#
_entry.id   efd0d3a936c6c7184d34875421899c13
#
_cell.length_a   1.000
_cell.length_b   1.000
_cell.length_c   1.000
_cell.angle_alpha   90.00
_cell.angle_beta   90.00
_cell.angle_gamma   90.00
#
_symmetry.space_group_name_H-M   'P 1'
#
loop_
_entity.id
_entity.type
_entity.pdbx_description
1 polymer ?
#
loop_
_entity_poly.entity_id
_entity_poly.type
_entity_poly.pdbx_seq_one_letter_code
_entity_poly.pdbx_strand_id
1 'polypeptide(L)'
;MPRSRSRFVFAALLLCALPLFDAAAAVQPFPAGFRDTQMAVNGGTQYVRVGGKGPAVVLLHGFGDTGDMWAPLAAKLVKDHTVIVPDLRGMGLSSHPEDGYEKAAQARDLAGILDTLKVKQVQLVTHDIGNMVGYALATHYPERVTSWVVMDAPLPGMGTWEAQLVNPRVWHFNFRGPDVERLVAGRERILLDRFYNDLGGDPSRIDEATRQHYAELYARPGAIHNAFGGQFEAFSRDAEENKATFAKSGKIAIPVLAIGGDKSYGAAMKTELDYVASNVEGAVIQNSGHWIMEEQPEQAVDLIVPFIAKH
;
A
#
# COMPACT_ATOMS: atom_id res chain seq x y z
N MET A 1 73.52 44.88 -4.97
CA MET A 1 72.93 43.59 -4.54
C MET A 1 71.43 43.73 -4.68
N PRO A 2 70.75 43.08 -5.64
CA PRO A 2 69.33 43.18 -5.80
C PRO A 2 68.61 42.07 -4.96
N ARG A 3 67.57 42.51 -4.22
CA ARG A 3 66.71 41.63 -3.44
C ARG A 3 65.68 40.90 -4.35
N SER A 4 65.76 39.59 -4.37
CA SER A 4 64.78 38.72 -4.99
C SER A 4 63.43 38.75 -4.23
N ARG A 5 62.33 39.09 -4.93
CA ARG A 5 60.97 38.98 -4.40
C ARG A 5 60.36 37.67 -4.94
N SER A 6 60.29 36.66 -4.07
CA SER A 6 59.49 35.45 -4.35
C SER A 6 58.01 35.77 -4.37
N ARG A 7 57.37 35.54 -5.50
CA ARG A 7 55.89 35.54 -5.64
C ARG A 7 55.36 34.17 -5.29
N PHE A 8 54.67 34.05 -4.16
CA PHE A 8 53.85 32.86 -3.88
C PHE A 8 52.59 32.97 -4.69
N VAL A 9 52.39 32.00 -5.60
CA VAL A 9 51.12 31.78 -6.32
C VAL A 9 50.28 30.85 -5.47
N PHE A 10 49.20 31.37 -4.88
CA PHE A 10 48.18 30.54 -4.25
C PHE A 10 47.31 29.95 -5.35
N ALA A 11 47.44 28.65 -5.59
CA ALA A 11 46.48 27.87 -6.40
C ALA A 11 45.24 27.60 -5.54
N ALA A 12 44.14 28.30 -5.81
CA ALA A 12 42.84 27.99 -5.24
C ALA A 12 42.29 26.70 -5.89
N LEU A 13 42.29 25.58 -5.16
CA LEU A 13 41.57 24.41 -5.54
C LEU A 13 40.05 24.69 -5.40
N LEU A 14 39.38 24.91 -6.52
CA LEU A 14 37.91 24.81 -6.58
C LEU A 14 37.52 23.36 -6.39
N LEU A 15 37.07 22.97 -5.20
CA LEU A 15 36.32 21.76 -5.02
C LEU A 15 34.93 21.97 -5.67
N CYS A 16 34.76 21.42 -6.87
CA CYS A 16 33.44 21.21 -7.41
C CYS A 16 32.72 20.16 -6.53
N ALA A 17 31.82 20.60 -5.65
CA ALA A 17 30.85 19.73 -5.02
C ALA A 17 29.94 19.19 -6.14
N LEU A 18 30.18 17.97 -6.56
CA LEU A 18 29.22 17.22 -7.36
C LEU A 18 27.95 17.09 -6.52
N PRO A 19 26.75 17.39 -7.06
CA PRO A 19 25.52 17.08 -6.35
C PRO A 19 25.52 15.58 -6.10
N LEU A 20 25.44 15.18 -4.83
CA LEU A 20 25.07 13.84 -4.44
C LEU A 20 23.64 13.65 -4.96
N PHE A 21 23.50 13.00 -6.11
CA PHE A 21 22.22 12.45 -6.49
C PHE A 21 21.90 11.41 -5.40
N ASP A 22 20.89 11.68 -4.59
CA ASP A 22 20.28 10.66 -3.74
C ASP A 22 20.00 9.49 -4.64
N ALA A 23 20.67 8.36 -4.38
CA ALA A 23 20.35 7.11 -5.04
C ALA A 23 18.92 6.78 -4.62
N ALA A 24 17.96 6.98 -5.51
CA ALA A 24 16.57 6.60 -5.26
C ALA A 24 16.58 5.12 -4.83
N ALA A 25 15.81 4.79 -3.78
CA ALA A 25 15.65 3.41 -3.33
C ALA A 25 15.31 2.51 -4.53
N ALA A 26 16.03 1.40 -4.64
CA ALA A 26 15.83 0.49 -5.76
C ALA A 26 14.47 -0.21 -5.63
N VAL A 27 13.68 -0.19 -6.71
CA VAL A 27 12.43 -0.95 -6.78
C VAL A 27 12.75 -2.43 -6.83
N GLN A 28 12.03 -3.26 -6.06
CA GLN A 28 12.17 -4.71 -6.14
C GLN A 28 11.80 -5.20 -7.55
N PRO A 29 12.58 -6.11 -8.14
CA PRO A 29 12.33 -6.56 -9.49
C PRO A 29 11.05 -7.39 -9.57
N PHE A 30 10.12 -6.94 -10.37
CA PHE A 30 8.96 -7.74 -10.77
C PHE A 30 9.35 -8.78 -11.82
N PRO A 31 8.53 -9.83 -12.00
CA PRO A 31 8.76 -10.83 -13.05
C PRO A 31 8.86 -10.22 -14.44
N ALA A 32 9.51 -10.93 -15.37
CA ALA A 32 9.58 -10.50 -16.75
C ALA A 32 8.19 -10.26 -17.36
N GLY A 33 8.07 -9.21 -18.18
CA GLY A 33 6.80 -8.84 -18.83
C GLY A 33 6.04 -7.70 -18.14
N PHE A 34 6.49 -7.22 -16.98
CA PHE A 34 6.01 -5.96 -16.40
C PHE A 34 6.73 -4.75 -17.00
N ARG A 35 5.99 -3.67 -17.12
CA ARG A 35 6.51 -2.33 -17.43
C ARG A 35 6.05 -1.37 -16.33
N ASP A 36 6.91 -0.43 -16.01
CA ASP A 36 6.68 0.62 -15.04
C ASP A 36 6.25 1.90 -15.75
N THR A 37 5.39 2.67 -15.12
CA THR A 37 4.97 3.97 -15.65
C THR A 37 4.52 4.89 -14.53
N GLN A 38 4.74 6.20 -14.72
CA GLN A 38 4.11 7.23 -13.91
C GLN A 38 2.82 7.65 -14.61
N MET A 39 1.68 7.45 -13.97
CA MET A 39 0.37 7.82 -14.50
C MET A 39 -0.15 9.06 -13.81
N ALA A 40 -0.55 10.07 -14.60
CA ALA A 40 -1.22 11.25 -14.06
C ALA A 40 -2.58 10.85 -13.46
N VAL A 41 -2.81 11.30 -12.24
CA VAL A 41 -4.06 11.15 -11.49
C VAL A 41 -4.45 12.50 -10.88
N ASN A 42 -5.56 12.55 -10.12
CA ASN A 42 -6.07 13.78 -9.55
C ASN A 42 -5.02 14.52 -8.68
N GLY A 43 -4.41 15.55 -9.21
CA GLY A 43 -3.43 16.40 -8.51
C GLY A 43 -2.04 15.81 -8.30
N GLY A 44 -1.71 14.65 -8.92
CA GLY A 44 -0.40 14.02 -8.78
C GLY A 44 -0.13 12.98 -9.84
N THR A 45 0.84 12.09 -9.54
CA THR A 45 1.15 10.91 -10.34
C THR A 45 1.22 9.68 -9.46
N GLN A 46 0.78 8.54 -9.98
CA GLN A 46 1.01 7.24 -9.34
C GLN A 46 1.98 6.41 -10.17
N TYR A 47 2.91 5.77 -9.47
CA TYR A 47 3.77 4.74 -10.03
C TYR A 47 2.95 3.45 -10.18
N VAL A 48 2.91 2.90 -11.39
CA VAL A 48 2.08 1.74 -11.71
C VAL A 48 2.89 0.73 -12.49
N ARG A 49 2.92 -0.50 -12.01
CA ARG A 49 3.45 -1.64 -12.75
C ARG A 49 2.31 -2.35 -13.47
N VAL A 50 2.49 -2.63 -14.75
CA VAL A 50 1.48 -3.33 -15.58
C VAL A 50 2.14 -4.46 -16.34
N GLY A 51 1.62 -5.66 -16.21
CA GLY A 51 2.12 -6.85 -16.91
C GLY A 51 1.03 -7.79 -17.37
N GLY A 52 1.37 -8.72 -18.26
CA GLY A 52 0.48 -9.78 -18.71
C GLY A 52 -0.61 -9.34 -19.70
N LYS A 53 -1.55 -10.26 -19.95
CA LYS A 53 -2.71 -10.07 -20.83
C LYS A 53 -3.84 -10.96 -20.33
N GLY A 54 -5.08 -10.51 -20.47
CA GLY A 54 -6.29 -11.24 -20.05
C GLY A 54 -7.18 -10.37 -19.15
N PRO A 55 -8.12 -10.97 -18.40
CA PRO A 55 -8.90 -10.25 -17.40
C PRO A 55 -8.01 -9.45 -16.46
N ALA A 56 -8.47 -8.29 -16.01
CA ALA A 56 -7.62 -7.40 -15.24
C ALA A 56 -7.74 -7.66 -13.74
N VAL A 57 -6.59 -7.69 -13.06
CA VAL A 57 -6.49 -7.77 -11.59
C VAL A 57 -5.70 -6.58 -11.10
N VAL A 58 -6.23 -5.86 -10.11
CA VAL A 58 -5.54 -4.77 -9.40
C VAL A 58 -5.08 -5.27 -8.04
N LEU A 59 -3.82 -5.00 -7.70
CA LEU A 59 -3.20 -5.38 -6.41
C LEU A 59 -2.89 -4.10 -5.63
N LEU A 60 -3.53 -3.90 -4.46
CA LEU A 60 -3.37 -2.70 -3.63
C LEU A 60 -2.70 -3.04 -2.31
N HIS A 61 -1.54 -2.45 -2.07
CA HIS A 61 -0.76 -2.58 -0.84
C HIS A 61 -1.29 -1.70 0.30
N GLY A 62 -0.71 -1.83 1.48
CA GLY A 62 -1.00 -1.05 2.65
C GLY A 62 0.16 -0.18 3.16
N PHE A 63 0.04 0.27 4.42
CA PHE A 63 1.12 0.98 5.10
C PHE A 63 2.21 -0.01 5.54
N GLY A 64 3.45 0.44 5.48
CA GLY A 64 4.62 -0.39 5.77
C GLY A 64 5.16 -1.14 4.57
N ASP A 65 4.34 -1.27 3.51
CA ASP A 65 4.64 -1.91 2.24
C ASP A 65 4.57 -0.92 1.08
N THR A 66 4.82 -1.44 -0.11
CA THR A 66 4.51 -0.84 -1.41
C THR A 66 4.01 -1.91 -2.37
N GLY A 67 3.76 -1.58 -3.63
CA GLY A 67 3.42 -2.57 -4.65
C GLY A 67 4.44 -3.72 -4.78
N ASP A 68 5.63 -3.59 -4.22
CA ASP A 68 6.69 -4.61 -4.25
C ASP A 68 6.29 -5.90 -3.52
N MET A 69 5.47 -5.82 -2.47
CA MET A 69 4.95 -6.97 -1.74
C MET A 69 4.24 -8.00 -2.64
N TRP A 70 3.68 -7.52 -3.74
CA TRP A 70 2.88 -8.34 -4.64
C TRP A 70 3.69 -9.16 -5.64
N ALA A 71 5.02 -9.06 -5.69
CA ALA A 71 5.86 -9.75 -6.67
C ALA A 71 5.59 -11.28 -6.75
N PRO A 72 5.41 -12.02 -5.63
CA PRO A 72 5.10 -13.47 -5.68
C PRO A 72 3.76 -13.78 -6.35
N LEU A 73 2.71 -13.00 -6.04
CA LEU A 73 1.38 -13.16 -6.62
C LEU A 73 1.35 -12.72 -8.08
N ALA A 74 1.98 -11.58 -8.38
CA ALA A 74 2.09 -11.05 -9.73
C ALA A 74 2.78 -12.06 -10.69
N ALA A 75 3.78 -12.80 -10.21
CA ALA A 75 4.45 -13.85 -10.99
C ALA A 75 3.54 -15.01 -11.41
N LYS A 76 2.47 -15.25 -10.66
CA LYS A 76 1.47 -16.28 -11.02
C LYS A 76 0.42 -15.71 -11.97
N LEU A 77 -0.15 -14.55 -11.61
CA LEU A 77 -1.27 -13.95 -12.34
C LEU A 77 -0.88 -13.42 -13.73
N VAL A 78 0.36 -12.95 -13.92
CA VAL A 78 0.83 -12.37 -15.19
C VAL A 78 0.76 -13.33 -16.38
N LYS A 79 0.61 -14.62 -16.14
CA LYS A 79 0.56 -15.67 -17.18
C LYS A 79 -0.73 -15.62 -17.99
N ASP A 80 -1.83 -15.21 -17.37
CA ASP A 80 -3.19 -15.26 -17.94
C ASP A 80 -4.07 -14.06 -17.59
N HIS A 81 -3.53 -13.11 -16.80
CA HIS A 81 -4.22 -11.88 -16.40
C HIS A 81 -3.41 -10.64 -16.79
N THR A 82 -4.11 -9.53 -16.97
CA THR A 82 -3.49 -8.20 -16.94
C THR A 82 -3.38 -7.77 -15.47
N VAL A 83 -2.17 -7.74 -14.95
CA VAL A 83 -1.90 -7.41 -13.54
C VAL A 83 -1.49 -5.95 -13.45
N ILE A 84 -2.18 -5.18 -12.60
CA ILE A 84 -1.99 -3.73 -12.41
C ILE A 84 -1.65 -3.52 -10.93
N VAL A 85 -0.46 -2.98 -10.66
CA VAL A 85 0.05 -2.80 -9.31
C VAL A 85 0.47 -1.34 -9.12
N PRO A 86 -0.42 -0.47 -8.64
CA PRO A 86 -0.06 0.89 -8.28
C PRO A 86 0.60 0.94 -6.90
N ASP A 87 1.57 1.84 -6.73
CA ASP A 87 1.88 2.36 -5.41
C ASP A 87 0.80 3.40 -5.05
N LEU A 88 0.21 3.29 -3.86
CA LEU A 88 -0.88 4.18 -3.43
C LEU A 88 -0.39 5.63 -3.30
N ARG A 89 -1.32 6.58 -3.34
CA ARG A 89 -1.06 8.02 -3.18
C ARG A 89 -0.20 8.29 -1.94
N GLY A 90 0.90 9.01 -2.11
CA GLY A 90 1.83 9.36 -1.04
C GLY A 90 2.71 8.22 -0.54
N MET A 91 2.74 7.07 -1.20
CA MET A 91 3.53 5.90 -0.82
C MET A 91 4.42 5.42 -1.97
N GLY A 92 5.46 4.67 -1.63
CA GLY A 92 6.38 4.07 -2.58
C GLY A 92 7.01 5.08 -3.54
N LEU A 93 6.87 4.84 -4.83
CA LEU A 93 7.36 5.71 -5.91
C LEU A 93 6.30 6.66 -6.48
N SER A 94 5.09 6.66 -5.91
CA SER A 94 4.05 7.64 -6.24
C SER A 94 4.40 9.04 -5.72
N SER A 95 3.77 10.08 -6.27
CA SER A 95 3.95 11.45 -5.81
C SER A 95 3.31 11.68 -4.44
N HIS A 96 3.76 12.73 -3.76
CA HIS A 96 3.35 13.13 -2.42
C HIS A 96 2.53 14.44 -2.47
N PRO A 97 1.28 14.45 -2.98
CA PRO A 97 0.43 15.65 -2.95
C PRO A 97 0.04 16.00 -1.53
N GLU A 98 -0.31 17.26 -1.29
CA GLU A 98 -0.68 17.75 0.03
C GLU A 98 -2.03 17.23 0.54
N ASP A 99 -2.94 16.80 -0.36
CA ASP A 99 -4.30 16.38 -0.04
C ASP A 99 -4.78 15.17 -0.86
N GLY A 100 -6.07 14.82 -0.70
CA GLY A 100 -6.69 13.72 -1.46
C GLY A 100 -6.43 12.34 -0.87
N TYR A 101 -6.17 12.24 0.43
CA TYR A 101 -5.89 10.98 1.13
C TYR A 101 -7.14 10.25 1.63
N GLU A 102 -8.32 10.84 1.50
CA GLU A 102 -9.59 10.13 1.68
C GLU A 102 -9.66 8.95 0.70
N LYS A 103 -10.19 7.83 1.17
CA LYS A 103 -10.20 6.60 0.37
C LYS A 103 -11.08 6.70 -0.87
N ALA A 104 -12.13 7.53 -0.83
CA ALA A 104 -12.92 7.88 -2.02
C ALA A 104 -12.10 8.67 -3.07
N ALA A 105 -11.20 9.56 -2.64
CA ALA A 105 -10.31 10.27 -3.55
C ALA A 105 -9.31 9.32 -4.21
N GLN A 106 -8.73 8.39 -3.45
CA GLN A 106 -7.82 7.37 -3.97
C GLN A 106 -8.54 6.34 -4.87
N ALA A 107 -9.79 6.00 -4.58
CA ALA A 107 -10.61 5.19 -5.48
C ALA A 107 -10.83 5.90 -6.84
N ARG A 108 -10.97 7.23 -6.84
CA ARG A 108 -11.03 8.04 -8.07
C ARG A 108 -9.70 8.02 -8.84
N ASP A 109 -8.56 8.02 -8.14
CA ASP A 109 -7.25 7.84 -8.77
C ASP A 109 -7.18 6.49 -9.50
N LEU A 110 -7.61 5.41 -8.84
CA LEU A 110 -7.67 4.08 -9.46
C LEU A 110 -8.60 4.04 -10.67
N ALA A 111 -9.79 4.63 -10.57
CA ALA A 111 -10.69 4.72 -11.70
C ALA A 111 -10.02 5.43 -12.90
N GLY A 112 -9.28 6.51 -12.65
CA GLY A 112 -8.49 7.24 -13.66
C GLY A 112 -7.37 6.39 -14.28
N ILE A 113 -6.67 5.58 -13.48
CA ILE A 113 -5.67 4.62 -13.97
C ILE A 113 -6.33 3.59 -14.88
N LEU A 114 -7.45 3.00 -14.46
CA LEU A 114 -8.20 2.03 -15.25
C LEU A 114 -8.69 2.62 -16.57
N ASP A 115 -9.16 3.87 -16.58
CA ASP A 115 -9.59 4.57 -17.79
C ASP A 115 -8.42 4.81 -18.74
N THR A 116 -7.26 5.22 -18.21
CA THR A 116 -6.03 5.40 -19.00
C THR A 116 -5.59 4.09 -19.66
N LEU A 117 -5.71 2.98 -18.93
CA LEU A 117 -5.39 1.63 -19.40
C LEU A 117 -6.51 1.02 -20.28
N LYS A 118 -7.66 1.69 -20.40
CA LYS A 118 -8.88 1.21 -21.11
C LYS A 118 -9.41 -0.10 -20.52
N VAL A 119 -9.26 -0.26 -19.20
CA VAL A 119 -9.77 -1.40 -18.44
C VAL A 119 -11.14 -1.03 -17.88
N LYS A 120 -12.17 -1.80 -18.21
CA LYS A 120 -13.55 -1.53 -17.79
C LYS A 120 -13.86 -2.10 -16.42
N GLN A 121 -13.42 -3.32 -16.17
CA GLN A 121 -13.69 -4.07 -14.94
C GLN A 121 -12.43 -4.76 -14.45
N VAL A 122 -12.35 -4.93 -13.14
CA VAL A 122 -11.21 -5.57 -12.48
C VAL A 122 -11.67 -6.49 -11.36
N GLN A 123 -10.86 -7.48 -11.06
CA GLN A 123 -10.83 -8.16 -9.78
C GLN A 123 -9.86 -7.42 -8.87
N LEU A 124 -10.16 -7.30 -7.57
CA LEU A 124 -9.30 -6.64 -6.61
C LEU A 124 -8.63 -7.65 -5.69
N VAL A 125 -7.35 -7.43 -5.38
CA VAL A 125 -6.65 -8.07 -4.26
C VAL A 125 -6.02 -6.95 -3.44
N THR A 126 -6.35 -6.88 -2.16
CA THR A 126 -6.02 -5.72 -1.33
C THR A 126 -5.51 -6.13 0.04
N HIS A 127 -4.64 -5.32 0.62
CA HIS A 127 -4.10 -5.49 1.96
C HIS A 127 -4.11 -4.16 2.71
N ASP A 128 -4.43 -4.16 4.00
CA ASP A 128 -4.37 -3.03 4.93
C ASP A 128 -5.09 -1.77 4.41
N ILE A 129 -4.42 -0.62 4.22
CA ILE A 129 -5.00 0.60 3.62
C ILE A 129 -5.57 0.31 2.22
N GLY A 130 -4.97 -0.62 1.48
CA GLY A 130 -5.50 -1.08 0.20
C GLY A 130 -6.93 -1.62 0.31
N ASN A 131 -7.31 -2.27 1.43
CA ASN A 131 -8.70 -2.70 1.67
C ASN A 131 -9.65 -1.52 1.73
N MET A 132 -9.20 -0.45 2.39
CA MET A 132 -10.02 0.75 2.58
C MET A 132 -10.27 1.46 1.23
N VAL A 133 -9.23 1.54 0.38
CA VAL A 133 -9.34 2.08 -0.98
C VAL A 133 -10.17 1.14 -1.87
N GLY A 134 -9.98 -0.17 -1.74
CA GLY A 134 -10.76 -1.20 -2.46
C GLY A 134 -12.25 -1.15 -2.13
N TYR A 135 -12.59 -0.96 -0.85
CA TYR A 135 -13.99 -0.75 -0.43
C TYR A 135 -14.58 0.52 -1.06
N ALA A 136 -13.85 1.62 -1.03
CA ALA A 136 -14.28 2.86 -1.65
C ALA A 136 -14.48 2.67 -3.18
N LEU A 137 -13.59 1.95 -3.87
CA LEU A 137 -13.77 1.65 -5.30
C LEU A 137 -15.03 0.79 -5.54
N ALA A 138 -15.22 -0.28 -4.76
CA ALA A 138 -16.35 -1.18 -4.90
C ALA A 138 -17.71 -0.52 -4.60
N THR A 139 -17.74 0.53 -3.78
CA THR A 139 -18.97 1.24 -3.40
C THR A 139 -19.27 2.46 -4.26
N HIS A 140 -18.25 3.20 -4.69
CA HIS A 140 -18.43 4.40 -5.53
C HIS A 140 -18.45 4.08 -7.03
N TYR A 141 -17.85 2.94 -7.44
CA TYR A 141 -17.75 2.48 -8.83
C TYR A 141 -18.12 0.99 -8.92
N PRO A 142 -19.34 0.59 -8.47
CA PRO A 142 -19.71 -0.83 -8.33
C PRO A 142 -19.64 -1.61 -9.65
N GLU A 143 -19.82 -0.95 -10.78
CA GLU A 143 -19.70 -1.56 -12.11
C GLU A 143 -18.26 -1.91 -12.51
N ARG A 144 -17.27 -1.38 -11.79
CA ARG A 144 -15.84 -1.58 -12.10
C ARG A 144 -15.24 -2.80 -11.41
N VAL A 145 -15.85 -3.34 -10.35
CA VAL A 145 -15.30 -4.42 -9.54
C VAL A 145 -16.13 -5.68 -9.67
N THR A 146 -15.52 -6.79 -10.09
CA THR A 146 -16.20 -8.07 -10.30
C THR A 146 -16.05 -9.04 -9.13
N SER A 147 -14.90 -9.01 -8.42
CA SER A 147 -14.65 -9.76 -7.19
C SER A 147 -13.59 -9.09 -6.36
N TRP A 148 -13.48 -9.43 -5.08
CA TRP A 148 -12.56 -8.76 -4.17
C TRP A 148 -11.94 -9.72 -3.15
N VAL A 149 -10.61 -9.77 -3.08
CA VAL A 149 -9.83 -10.41 -2.02
C VAL A 149 -9.39 -9.35 -1.02
N VAL A 150 -9.70 -9.55 0.26
CA VAL A 150 -9.48 -8.59 1.35
C VAL A 150 -8.59 -9.24 2.40
N MET A 151 -7.44 -8.62 2.69
CA MET A 151 -6.45 -9.21 3.59
C MET A 151 -6.21 -8.33 4.82
N ASP A 152 -6.48 -8.90 5.96
CA ASP A 152 -5.98 -8.62 7.33
C ASP A 152 -6.03 -7.16 7.82
N ALA A 153 -7.07 -6.39 7.50
CA ALA A 153 -7.30 -5.07 8.09
C ALA A 153 -8.78 -4.67 8.10
N PRO A 154 -9.21 -3.82 9.07
CA PRO A 154 -10.59 -3.36 9.19
C PRO A 154 -10.90 -2.27 8.16
N LEU A 155 -12.18 -1.93 8.06
CA LEU A 155 -12.65 -0.82 7.24
C LEU A 155 -13.10 0.35 8.14
N PRO A 156 -12.67 1.60 7.90
CA PRO A 156 -13.06 2.75 8.70
C PRO A 156 -14.59 2.87 8.85
N GLY A 157 -15.04 2.95 10.11
CA GLY A 157 -16.45 3.09 10.46
C GLY A 157 -17.32 1.85 10.28
N MET A 158 -16.75 0.70 9.84
CA MET A 158 -17.48 -0.53 9.61
C MET A 158 -17.09 -1.61 10.63
N GLY A 159 -17.94 -2.62 10.85
CA GLY A 159 -17.64 -3.78 11.68
C GLY A 159 -17.11 -3.42 13.07
N THR A 160 -15.90 -3.89 13.39
CA THR A 160 -15.26 -3.66 14.71
C THR A 160 -14.42 -2.39 14.76
N TRP A 161 -14.52 -1.47 13.80
CA TRP A 161 -13.70 -0.27 13.70
C TRP A 161 -13.52 0.51 15.02
N GLU A 162 -14.62 0.78 15.72
CA GLU A 162 -14.57 1.55 16.99
C GLU A 162 -13.77 0.81 18.09
N ALA A 163 -13.82 -0.52 18.10
CA ALA A 163 -13.00 -1.32 18.99
C ALA A 163 -11.52 -1.30 18.60
N GLN A 164 -11.22 -1.21 17.30
CA GLN A 164 -9.83 -1.08 16.84
C GLN A 164 -9.21 0.27 17.24
N LEU A 165 -9.96 1.36 17.24
CA LEU A 165 -9.45 2.67 17.66
C LEU A 165 -8.91 2.71 19.10
N VAL A 166 -9.36 1.81 19.94
CA VAL A 166 -8.90 1.68 21.36
C VAL A 166 -8.01 0.45 21.58
N ASN A 167 -7.73 -0.31 20.55
CA ASN A 167 -6.86 -1.49 20.63
C ASN A 167 -5.39 -1.06 20.69
N PRO A 168 -4.65 -1.39 21.76
CA PRO A 168 -3.25 -0.98 21.89
C PRO A 168 -2.31 -1.57 20.83
N ARG A 169 -2.68 -2.66 20.14
CA ARG A 169 -1.89 -3.23 19.04
C ARG A 169 -1.88 -2.33 17.81
N VAL A 170 -2.96 -1.59 17.58
CA VAL A 170 -3.07 -0.63 16.45
C VAL A 170 -2.97 0.81 16.93
N TRP A 171 -2.08 1.06 17.88
CA TRP A 171 -1.79 2.37 18.47
C TRP A 171 -1.58 3.47 17.42
N HIS A 172 -1.06 3.11 16.24
CA HIS A 172 -0.75 3.99 15.13
C HIS A 172 -1.98 4.64 14.50
N PHE A 173 -3.18 4.07 14.63
CA PHE A 173 -4.42 4.73 14.17
C PHE A 173 -4.65 6.08 14.84
N ASN A 174 -4.08 6.27 16.04
CA ASN A 174 -4.12 7.51 16.79
C ASN A 174 -2.77 8.26 16.81
N PHE A 175 -1.71 7.71 16.19
CA PHE A 175 -0.40 8.34 16.08
C PHE A 175 -0.35 9.21 14.84
N ARG A 176 -0.89 10.42 14.95
CA ARG A 176 -1.07 11.38 13.87
C ARG A 176 -0.90 12.81 14.35
N GLY A 177 -0.85 13.75 13.41
CA GLY A 177 -0.65 15.17 13.69
C GLY A 177 0.75 15.67 13.35
N PRO A 178 1.01 17.00 13.44
CA PRO A 178 2.19 17.65 12.88
C PRO A 178 3.51 17.24 13.54
N ASP A 179 3.47 16.76 14.79
CA ASP A 179 4.69 16.36 15.49
C ASP A 179 5.15 14.94 15.15
N VAL A 180 4.30 14.11 14.57
CA VAL A 180 4.65 12.73 14.20
C VAL A 180 5.80 12.70 13.18
N GLU A 181 5.72 13.54 12.14
CA GLU A 181 6.80 13.68 11.16
C GLU A 181 8.13 14.04 11.83
N ARG A 182 8.12 15.02 12.73
CA ARG A 182 9.32 15.44 13.48
C ARG A 182 9.89 14.35 14.37
N LEU A 183 9.04 13.50 14.93
CA LEU A 183 9.45 12.36 15.76
C LEU A 183 10.05 11.23 14.94
N VAL A 184 9.56 11.02 13.72
CA VAL A 184 9.92 9.88 12.87
C VAL A 184 11.01 10.22 11.85
N ALA A 185 11.11 11.46 11.38
CA ALA A 185 12.08 11.88 10.37
C ALA A 185 13.53 11.45 10.74
N GLY A 186 14.16 10.68 9.83
CA GLY A 186 15.46 10.05 10.02
C GLY A 186 15.45 8.83 10.96
N ARG A 187 14.26 8.32 11.33
CA ARG A 187 14.06 7.14 12.17
C ARG A 187 13.01 6.19 11.60
N GLU A 188 12.75 6.28 10.29
CA GLU A 188 11.73 5.51 9.57
C GLU A 188 11.93 4.01 9.77
N ARG A 189 13.21 3.55 9.74
CA ARG A 189 13.53 2.15 10.01
C ARG A 189 13.11 1.71 11.41
N ILE A 190 13.29 2.53 12.43
CA ILE A 190 12.87 2.20 13.81
C ILE A 190 11.35 2.06 13.89
N LEU A 191 10.63 2.98 13.22
CA LEU A 191 9.17 2.93 13.16
C LEU A 191 8.69 1.66 12.45
N LEU A 192 9.20 1.37 11.25
CA LEU A 192 8.78 0.21 10.46
C LEU A 192 9.14 -1.10 11.17
N ASP A 193 10.34 -1.22 11.77
CA ASP A 193 10.70 -2.38 12.58
C ASP A 193 9.70 -2.62 13.72
N ARG A 194 9.17 -1.55 14.32
CA ARG A 194 8.13 -1.65 15.33
C ARG A 194 6.84 -2.27 14.76
N PHE A 195 6.41 -1.82 13.58
CA PHE A 195 5.24 -2.40 12.89
C PHE A 195 5.46 -3.87 12.55
N TYR A 196 6.59 -4.20 11.95
CA TYR A 196 6.89 -5.58 11.58
C TYR A 196 6.95 -6.51 12.78
N ASN A 197 7.51 -6.03 13.90
CA ASN A 197 7.64 -6.83 15.12
C ASN A 197 6.33 -6.95 15.92
N ASP A 198 5.53 -5.86 16.00
CA ASP A 198 4.30 -5.85 16.80
C ASP A 198 3.14 -6.57 16.08
N LEU A 199 3.10 -6.51 14.74
CA LEU A 199 1.98 -7.03 13.93
C LEU A 199 2.32 -8.34 13.21
N GLY A 200 3.59 -8.71 13.08
CA GLY A 200 4.01 -9.99 12.49
C GLY A 200 3.71 -11.20 13.37
N GLY A 201 3.43 -12.31 12.73
CA GLY A 201 3.31 -13.62 13.38
C GLY A 201 4.67 -14.29 13.57
N ASP A 202 5.57 -14.09 12.62
CA ASP A 202 6.98 -14.41 12.66
C ASP A 202 7.80 -13.28 11.99
N PRO A 203 8.19 -12.26 12.76
CA PRO A 203 8.92 -11.10 12.22
C PRO A 203 10.25 -11.45 11.54
N SER A 204 10.82 -12.62 11.80
CA SER A 204 12.07 -13.07 11.15
C SER A 204 11.89 -13.39 9.66
N ARG A 205 10.65 -13.59 9.22
CA ARG A 205 10.31 -13.80 7.80
C ARG A 205 10.45 -12.54 6.96
N ILE A 206 10.37 -11.36 7.60
CA ILE A 206 10.63 -10.07 6.95
C ILE A 206 12.13 -9.79 7.12
N ASP A 207 12.91 -10.17 6.13
CA ASP A 207 14.37 -10.11 6.20
C ASP A 207 14.93 -8.68 6.23
N GLU A 208 16.20 -8.55 6.54
CA GLU A 208 16.88 -7.26 6.68
C GLU A 208 16.86 -6.46 5.37
N ALA A 209 16.97 -7.10 4.22
CA ALA A 209 16.96 -6.42 2.93
C ALA A 209 15.59 -5.82 2.63
N THR A 210 14.52 -6.57 2.91
CA THR A 210 13.13 -6.11 2.78
C THR A 210 12.84 -4.93 3.71
N ARG A 211 13.23 -5.03 4.99
CA ARG A 211 13.05 -3.95 5.97
C ARG A 211 13.79 -2.67 5.58
N GLN A 212 15.02 -2.83 5.09
CA GLN A 212 15.83 -1.70 4.62
C GLN A 212 15.21 -1.05 3.39
N HIS A 213 14.77 -1.86 2.42
CA HIS A 213 14.12 -1.38 1.20
C HIS A 213 12.89 -0.52 1.49
N TYR A 214 11.96 -1.00 2.32
CA TYR A 214 10.78 -0.21 2.69
C TYR A 214 11.16 1.04 3.50
N ALA A 215 12.12 0.94 4.41
CA ALA A 215 12.58 2.11 5.17
C ALA A 215 13.14 3.22 4.26
N GLU A 216 13.88 2.87 3.21
CA GLU A 216 14.39 3.82 2.21
C GLU A 216 13.25 4.50 1.43
N LEU A 217 12.20 3.76 1.07
CA LEU A 217 11.01 4.33 0.42
C LEU A 217 10.25 5.28 1.34
N TYR A 218 10.10 4.93 2.63
CA TYR A 218 9.45 5.79 3.62
C TYR A 218 10.32 6.96 4.09
N ALA A 219 11.64 6.93 3.89
CA ALA A 219 12.54 8.05 4.14
C ALA A 219 12.54 9.11 3.03
N ARG A 220 11.82 8.89 1.94
CA ARG A 220 11.68 9.89 0.86
C ARG A 220 10.97 11.15 1.39
N PRO A 221 11.36 12.35 0.90
CA PRO A 221 10.75 13.60 1.34
C PRO A 221 9.22 13.58 1.22
N GLY A 222 8.54 13.89 2.31
CA GLY A 222 7.07 13.89 2.38
C GLY A 222 6.41 12.54 2.68
N ALA A 223 7.12 11.40 2.58
CA ALA A 223 6.50 10.08 2.74
C ALA A 223 5.88 9.90 4.14
N ILE A 224 6.58 10.27 5.21
CA ILE A 224 6.05 10.18 6.58
C ILE A 224 4.93 11.19 6.83
N HIS A 225 5.05 12.42 6.30
CA HIS A 225 3.98 13.43 6.37
C HIS A 225 2.70 12.87 5.74
N ASN A 226 2.79 12.31 4.55
CA ASN A 226 1.62 11.80 3.82
C ASN A 226 1.05 10.52 4.45
N ALA A 227 1.88 9.69 5.06
CA ALA A 227 1.41 8.52 5.80
C ALA A 227 0.56 8.94 7.02
N PHE A 228 1.10 9.72 7.93
CA PHE A 228 0.44 10.05 9.20
C PHE A 228 -0.44 11.30 9.13
N GLY A 229 0.00 12.36 8.43
CA GLY A 229 -0.81 13.57 8.17
C GLY A 229 -1.83 13.39 7.05
N GLY A 230 -1.60 12.46 6.12
CA GLY A 230 -2.49 12.15 5.02
C GLY A 230 -3.38 10.94 5.31
N GLN A 231 -2.82 9.73 5.18
CA GLN A 231 -3.59 8.48 5.21
C GLN A 231 -4.32 8.25 6.55
N PHE A 232 -3.63 8.38 7.68
CA PHE A 232 -4.21 8.12 9.00
C PHE A 232 -5.12 9.27 9.46
N GLU A 233 -4.81 10.52 9.12
CA GLU A 233 -5.66 11.66 9.43
C GLU A 233 -7.01 11.59 8.71
N ALA A 234 -7.06 10.98 7.52
CA ALA A 234 -8.28 10.79 6.76
C ALA A 234 -9.28 9.79 7.39
N PHE A 235 -8.84 8.87 8.24
CA PHE A 235 -9.67 7.76 8.75
C PHE A 235 -11.01 8.19 9.37
N SER A 236 -11.04 9.34 10.06
CA SER A 236 -12.29 9.83 10.66
C SER A 236 -13.30 10.24 9.58
N ARG A 237 -12.84 10.91 8.51
CA ARG A 237 -13.69 11.30 7.38
C ARG A 237 -14.11 10.06 6.56
N ASP A 238 -13.19 9.13 6.35
CA ASP A 238 -13.48 7.86 5.68
C ASP A 238 -14.55 7.06 6.43
N ALA A 239 -14.49 7.05 7.78
CA ALA A 239 -15.49 6.36 8.61
C ALA A 239 -16.90 6.97 8.45
N GLU A 240 -17.01 8.28 8.43
CA GLU A 240 -18.28 8.98 8.22
C GLU A 240 -18.83 8.71 6.81
N GLU A 241 -17.99 8.80 5.78
CA GLU A 241 -18.37 8.54 4.39
C GLU A 241 -18.79 7.09 4.17
N ASN A 242 -18.05 6.13 4.72
CA ASN A 242 -18.38 4.71 4.63
C ASN A 242 -19.74 4.41 5.29
N LYS A 243 -20.01 4.96 6.49
CA LYS A 243 -21.30 4.82 7.18
C LYS A 243 -22.44 5.38 6.32
N ALA A 244 -22.27 6.58 5.75
CA ALA A 244 -23.26 7.21 4.89
C ALA A 244 -23.51 6.42 3.59
N THR A 245 -22.44 5.94 2.94
CA THR A 245 -22.52 5.13 1.73
C THR A 245 -23.21 3.80 2.00
N PHE A 246 -22.84 3.13 3.09
CA PHE A 246 -23.45 1.86 3.50
C PHE A 246 -24.96 2.03 3.83
N ALA A 247 -25.34 3.10 4.52
CA ALA A 247 -26.74 3.40 4.80
C ALA A 247 -27.58 3.60 3.53
N LYS A 248 -26.97 4.13 2.47
CA LYS A 248 -27.62 4.38 1.18
C LYS A 248 -27.68 3.14 0.28
N SER A 249 -26.57 2.39 0.19
CA SER A 249 -26.37 1.36 -0.84
C SER A 249 -26.45 -0.07 -0.27
N GLY A 250 -26.35 -0.23 1.05
CA GLY A 250 -26.31 -1.55 1.70
C GLY A 250 -25.03 -2.31 1.42
N LYS A 251 -25.10 -3.63 1.52
CA LYS A 251 -23.97 -4.54 1.32
C LYS A 251 -23.61 -4.65 -0.15
N ILE A 252 -22.30 -4.73 -0.43
CA ILE A 252 -21.83 -5.12 -1.76
C ILE A 252 -22.17 -6.59 -2.05
N ALA A 253 -22.50 -6.89 -3.31
CA ALA A 253 -22.99 -8.21 -3.71
C ALA A 253 -21.96 -9.06 -4.49
N ILE A 254 -20.82 -8.48 -4.88
CA ILE A 254 -19.75 -9.20 -5.57
C ILE A 254 -19.17 -10.32 -4.67
N PRO A 255 -18.61 -11.39 -5.24
CA PRO A 255 -17.84 -12.37 -4.47
C PRO A 255 -16.68 -11.74 -3.71
N VAL A 256 -16.53 -12.09 -2.43
CA VAL A 256 -15.45 -11.60 -1.55
C VAL A 256 -14.73 -12.78 -0.91
N LEU A 257 -13.40 -12.80 -0.95
CA LEU A 257 -12.56 -13.68 -0.16
C LEU A 257 -11.89 -12.88 0.96
N ALA A 258 -12.25 -13.17 2.20
CA ALA A 258 -11.69 -12.54 3.39
C ALA A 258 -10.57 -13.43 3.96
N ILE A 259 -9.34 -12.92 3.98
CA ILE A 259 -8.15 -13.63 4.44
C ILE A 259 -7.58 -12.96 5.69
N GLY A 260 -7.34 -13.72 6.76
CA GLY A 260 -6.64 -13.22 7.95
C GLY A 260 -5.48 -14.13 8.34
N GLY A 261 -4.37 -13.57 8.83
CA GLY A 261 -3.30 -14.33 9.46
C GLY A 261 -3.73 -14.89 10.82
N ASP A 262 -3.37 -16.13 11.15
CA ASP A 262 -3.79 -16.80 12.39
C ASP A 262 -3.29 -16.11 13.67
N LYS A 263 -2.26 -15.27 13.57
CA LYS A 263 -1.72 -14.44 14.66
C LYS A 263 -2.24 -13.00 14.62
N SER A 264 -3.12 -12.66 13.68
CA SER A 264 -3.75 -11.33 13.54
C SER A 264 -5.28 -11.47 13.52
N TYR A 265 -5.95 -11.10 12.43
CA TYR A 265 -7.42 -11.19 12.32
C TYR A 265 -7.93 -12.64 12.25
N GLY A 266 -7.19 -13.55 11.64
CA GLY A 266 -7.59 -14.95 11.48
C GLY A 266 -8.99 -15.08 10.89
N ALA A 267 -9.82 -15.95 11.48
CA ALA A 267 -11.20 -16.17 11.04
C ALA A 267 -12.12 -14.94 11.25
N ALA A 268 -11.75 -14.01 12.11
CA ALA A 268 -12.53 -12.78 12.35
C ALA A 268 -12.60 -11.90 11.10
N MET A 269 -11.64 -12.02 10.18
CA MET A 269 -11.65 -11.26 8.92
C MET A 269 -12.94 -11.51 8.12
N LYS A 270 -13.44 -12.75 8.11
CA LYS A 270 -14.75 -13.06 7.48
C LYS A 270 -15.88 -12.31 8.17
N THR A 271 -15.90 -12.27 9.50
CA THR A 271 -16.94 -11.57 10.26
C THR A 271 -16.95 -10.06 9.97
N GLU A 272 -15.76 -9.45 9.83
CA GLU A 272 -15.64 -8.05 9.40
C GLU A 272 -16.27 -7.83 8.03
N LEU A 273 -15.99 -8.70 7.08
CA LEU A 273 -16.49 -8.55 5.72
C LEU A 273 -17.97 -8.94 5.58
N ASP A 274 -18.49 -9.88 6.40
CA ASP A 274 -19.92 -10.20 6.47
C ASP A 274 -20.78 -8.98 6.85
N TYR A 275 -20.17 -7.96 7.51
CA TYR A 275 -20.87 -6.71 7.82
C TYR A 275 -21.19 -5.91 6.55
N VAL A 276 -20.24 -5.82 5.60
CA VAL A 276 -20.31 -4.96 4.41
C VAL A 276 -20.60 -5.66 3.10
N ALA A 277 -20.54 -6.99 3.07
CA ALA A 277 -20.74 -7.80 1.86
C ALA A 277 -21.72 -8.95 2.12
N SER A 278 -22.40 -9.43 1.07
CA SER A 278 -23.41 -10.49 1.15
C SER A 278 -22.91 -11.86 0.69
N ASN A 279 -21.76 -11.93 0.03
CA ASN A 279 -21.20 -13.17 -0.52
C ASN A 279 -19.71 -13.28 -0.13
N VAL A 280 -19.44 -13.75 1.11
CA VAL A 280 -18.10 -13.78 1.70
C VAL A 280 -17.64 -15.20 1.97
N GLU A 281 -16.56 -15.62 1.31
CA GLU A 281 -15.75 -16.78 1.67
C GLU A 281 -14.67 -16.35 2.66
N GLY A 282 -14.33 -17.16 3.67
CA GLY A 282 -13.29 -16.87 4.65
C GLY A 282 -12.14 -17.86 4.57
N ALA A 283 -10.92 -17.37 4.73
CA ALA A 283 -9.73 -18.22 4.83
C ALA A 283 -8.76 -17.70 5.89
N VAL A 284 -7.93 -18.59 6.44
CA VAL A 284 -6.93 -18.28 7.46
C VAL A 284 -5.57 -18.79 7.00
N ILE A 285 -4.59 -17.88 6.95
CA ILE A 285 -3.18 -18.20 6.69
C ILE A 285 -2.53 -18.63 8.00
N GLN A 286 -1.92 -19.78 8.01
CA GLN A 286 -1.26 -20.34 9.20
C GLN A 286 0.16 -19.80 9.35
N ASN A 287 0.58 -19.59 10.61
CA ASN A 287 1.89 -19.03 10.97
C ASN A 287 2.15 -17.67 10.33
N SER A 288 1.13 -16.82 10.28
CA SER A 288 1.21 -15.46 9.76
C SER A 288 0.51 -14.47 10.69
N GLY A 289 1.10 -13.29 10.81
CA GLY A 289 0.46 -12.12 11.35
C GLY A 289 -0.16 -11.28 10.24
N HIS A 290 0.02 -9.98 10.36
CA HIS A 290 -0.50 -8.99 9.42
C HIS A 290 0.21 -9.02 8.04
N TRP A 291 1.52 -9.32 8.01
CA TRP A 291 2.38 -9.23 6.83
C TRP A 291 2.31 -10.49 5.96
N ILE A 292 1.09 -10.84 5.52
CA ILE A 292 0.76 -12.12 4.90
C ILE A 292 1.67 -12.44 3.70
N MET A 293 1.92 -11.45 2.83
CA MET A 293 2.71 -11.69 1.61
C MET A 293 4.21 -11.82 1.88
N GLU A 294 4.70 -11.29 2.99
CA GLU A 294 6.09 -11.42 3.44
C GLU A 294 6.27 -12.70 4.27
N GLU A 295 5.30 -13.02 5.13
CA GLU A 295 5.40 -14.15 6.03
C GLU A 295 5.04 -15.49 5.36
N GLN A 296 3.98 -15.53 4.56
CA GLN A 296 3.42 -16.76 3.97
C GLN A 296 2.94 -16.56 2.52
N PRO A 297 3.78 -16.06 1.59
CA PRO A 297 3.37 -15.75 0.23
C PRO A 297 2.79 -16.93 -0.52
N GLU A 298 3.32 -18.15 -0.30
CA GLU A 298 2.85 -19.35 -0.98
C GLU A 298 1.43 -19.71 -0.58
N GLN A 299 1.10 -19.70 0.73
CA GLN A 299 -0.24 -19.95 1.21
C GLN A 299 -1.24 -18.92 0.68
N ALA A 300 -0.86 -17.64 0.66
CA ALA A 300 -1.68 -16.56 0.11
C ALA A 300 -1.96 -16.78 -1.38
N VAL A 301 -0.94 -17.09 -2.17
CA VAL A 301 -1.06 -17.38 -3.60
C VAL A 301 -1.98 -18.56 -3.86
N ASP A 302 -1.84 -19.65 -3.08
CA ASP A 302 -2.64 -20.86 -3.23
C ASP A 302 -4.14 -20.65 -2.93
N LEU A 303 -4.48 -19.63 -2.15
CA LEU A 303 -5.87 -19.22 -1.90
C LEU A 303 -6.39 -18.22 -2.95
N ILE A 304 -5.56 -17.22 -3.29
CA ILE A 304 -5.97 -16.11 -4.13
C ILE A 304 -6.13 -16.54 -5.59
N VAL A 305 -5.16 -17.28 -6.14
CA VAL A 305 -5.19 -17.66 -7.58
C VAL A 305 -6.44 -18.48 -7.95
N PRO A 306 -6.85 -19.52 -7.19
CA PRO A 306 -8.09 -20.25 -7.49
C PRO A 306 -9.35 -19.37 -7.37
N PHE A 307 -9.39 -18.42 -6.40
CA PHE A 307 -10.51 -17.51 -6.25
C PHE A 307 -10.63 -16.57 -7.47
N ILE A 308 -9.52 -15.99 -7.91
CA ILE A 308 -9.46 -15.13 -9.10
C ILE A 308 -9.88 -15.92 -10.35
N ALA A 309 -9.42 -17.16 -10.52
CA ALA A 309 -9.77 -18.00 -11.67
C ALA A 309 -11.25 -18.44 -11.71
N LYS A 310 -11.94 -18.46 -10.55
CA LYS A 310 -13.35 -18.85 -10.41
C LYS A 310 -14.32 -17.71 -10.76
N HIS A 311 -13.92 -16.48 -10.59
CA HIS A 311 -14.77 -15.28 -10.65
C HIS A 311 -14.32 -14.27 -11.70
#